data_e8e788161da0fb938445ccb688e54b08
#
_entry.id   e8e788161da0fb938445ccb688e54b08
#
_cell.length_a   1.000
_cell.length_b   1.000
_cell.length_c   1.000
_cell.angle_alpha   90.00
_cell.angle_beta   90.00
_cell.angle_gamma   90.00
#
_symmetry.space_group_name_H-M   'P 1'
#
loop_
_entity.id
_entity.type
_entity.pdbx_description
1 polymer ?
#
loop_
_entity_poly.entity_id
_entity_poly.type
_entity_poly.pdbx_seq_one_letter_code
_entity_poly.pdbx_strand_id
1 'polypeptide(L)'
;MSKLHFAITPDNRIAEINPRLFGSFVEHLGRAVYTGIYEPGHPEADAQGFRQDVINLVKEMNVTTVRYPGGNYVSGFNWRDGIGPKEERPVRLD
;
A
#
# COMPACT_ATOMS: atom_id res chain seq x y z
N MET A 1 -9.96 -37.43 -21.36
CA MET A 1 -9.67 -36.12 -20.72
C MET A 1 -9.53 -35.07 -21.82
N SER A 2 -10.32 -34.02 -21.77
CA SER A 2 -10.19 -32.91 -22.74
C SER A 2 -8.93 -32.09 -22.41
N LYS A 3 -8.21 -31.70 -23.49
CA LYS A 3 -7.06 -30.83 -23.40
C LYS A 3 -7.50 -29.40 -23.70
N LEU A 4 -7.07 -28.48 -22.87
CA LEU A 4 -7.23 -27.05 -23.12
C LEU A 4 -5.96 -26.53 -23.80
N HIS A 5 -6.14 -25.74 -24.82
CA HIS A 5 -5.05 -25.07 -25.53
C HIS A 5 -5.14 -23.56 -25.32
N PHE A 6 -4.06 -22.96 -24.89
CA PHE A 6 -3.92 -21.51 -24.78
C PHE A 6 -2.92 -21.03 -25.81
N ALA A 7 -3.26 -20.00 -26.53
CA ALA A 7 -2.37 -19.35 -27.47
C ALA A 7 -2.29 -17.85 -27.13
N ILE A 8 -1.06 -17.37 -26.96
CA ILE A 8 -0.77 -15.96 -26.74
C ILE A 8 0.04 -15.48 -27.93
N THR A 9 -0.56 -14.65 -28.76
CA THR A 9 0.08 -14.10 -29.95
C THR A 9 -0.10 -12.58 -30.01
N PRO A 10 0.78 -11.84 -30.69
CA PRO A 10 0.62 -10.39 -30.87
C PRO A 10 -0.69 -10.00 -31.52
N ASP A 11 -1.23 -10.86 -32.39
CA ASP A 11 -2.48 -10.59 -33.12
C ASP A 11 -3.74 -10.69 -32.27
N ASN A 12 -3.63 -11.33 -31.09
CA ASN A 12 -4.71 -11.50 -30.13
C ASN A 12 -4.70 -10.44 -29.02
N ARG A 13 -4.02 -9.34 -29.25
CA ARG A 13 -3.96 -8.24 -28.30
C ARG A 13 -5.33 -7.56 -28.19
N ILE A 14 -5.86 -7.48 -26.95
CA ILE A 14 -7.15 -6.83 -26.67
C ILE A 14 -6.96 -5.36 -26.34
N ALA A 15 -6.02 -5.06 -25.40
CA ALA A 15 -5.77 -3.71 -24.92
C ALA A 15 -4.42 -3.63 -24.19
N GLU A 16 -3.98 -2.41 -23.93
CA GLU A 16 -2.88 -2.16 -22.99
C GLU A 16 -3.35 -2.35 -21.55
N ILE A 17 -2.51 -2.94 -20.72
CA ILE A 17 -2.77 -3.05 -19.30
C ILE A 17 -2.47 -1.70 -18.66
N ASN A 18 -3.46 -1.12 -17.97
CA ASN A 18 -3.24 0.09 -17.19
C ASN A 18 -2.26 -0.23 -16.04
N PRO A 19 -1.16 0.53 -15.90
CA PRO A 19 -0.18 0.28 -14.83
C PRO A 19 -0.77 0.29 -13.41
N ARG A 20 -1.89 0.98 -13.19
CA ARG A 20 -2.58 1.00 -11.90
C ARG A 20 -3.15 -0.35 -11.47
N LEU A 21 -3.26 -1.31 -12.39
CA LEU A 21 -3.63 -2.68 -12.06
C LEU A 21 -2.62 -3.31 -11.08
N PHE A 22 -1.36 -2.89 -11.14
CA PHE A 22 -0.28 -3.36 -10.27
C PHE A 22 -0.11 -2.50 -9.02
N GLY A 23 -1.17 -1.86 -8.59
CA GLY A 23 -1.22 -1.12 -7.34
C GLY A 23 -1.32 -2.01 -6.12
N SER A 24 -1.25 -1.40 -4.96
CA SER A 24 -1.35 -2.06 -3.67
C SER A 24 -2.41 -1.41 -2.79
N PHE A 25 -2.86 -2.17 -1.84
CA PHE A 25 -3.84 -1.76 -0.84
C PHE A 25 -3.17 -1.78 0.54
N VAL A 26 -3.32 -0.69 1.32
CA VAL A 26 -2.76 -0.57 2.67
C VAL A 26 -3.86 -0.16 3.64
N GLU A 27 -3.93 -0.85 4.77
CA GLU A 27 -4.88 -0.59 5.85
C GLU A 27 -4.17 -0.61 7.20
N HIS A 28 -4.73 0.07 8.19
CA HIS A 28 -4.32 -0.04 9.59
C HIS A 28 -4.75 -1.38 10.18
N LEU A 29 -4.31 -2.47 9.58
CA LEU A 29 -4.59 -3.83 9.98
C LEU A 29 -3.31 -4.46 10.54
N GLY A 30 -3.37 -4.94 11.78
CA GLY A 30 -2.22 -5.54 12.43
C GLY A 30 -1.01 -4.60 12.42
N ARG A 31 0.12 -5.10 11.96
CA ARG A 31 1.39 -4.37 11.88
C ARG A 31 1.71 -3.81 10.49
N ALA A 32 0.70 -3.60 9.65
CA ALA A 32 0.96 -3.13 8.29
C ALA A 32 1.56 -1.72 8.25
N VAL A 33 1.01 -0.80 9.02
CA VAL A 33 1.48 0.59 9.08
C VAL A 33 2.43 0.79 10.24
N TYR A 34 1.93 0.70 11.48
CA TYR A 34 2.77 0.85 12.67
C TYR A 34 3.55 -0.43 12.95
N THR A 35 4.85 -0.31 13.18
CA THR A 35 5.81 -1.42 13.28
C THR A 35 5.97 -2.25 12.01
N GLY A 36 5.42 -1.75 10.91
CA GLY A 36 5.63 -2.27 9.56
C GLY A 36 6.29 -1.22 8.67
N ILE A 37 5.48 -0.34 8.05
CA ILE A 37 6.00 0.76 7.22
C ILE A 37 6.67 1.83 8.07
N TYR A 38 6.08 2.16 9.20
CA TYR A 38 6.52 3.20 10.12
C TYR A 38 6.86 2.61 11.49
N GLU A 39 8.13 2.72 11.86
CA GLU A 39 8.65 2.23 13.13
C GLU A 39 9.87 3.06 13.56
N PRO A 40 9.65 4.25 14.16
CA PRO A 40 10.74 5.03 14.72
C PRO A 40 11.55 4.23 15.75
N GLY A 41 12.87 4.28 15.67
CA GLY A 41 13.75 3.48 16.53
C GLY A 41 14.12 2.10 15.99
N HIS A 42 13.49 1.64 14.89
CA HIS A 42 13.96 0.43 14.20
C HIS A 42 15.34 0.68 13.57
N PRO A 43 16.27 -0.32 13.59
CA PRO A 43 17.60 -0.15 12.98
C PRO A 43 17.58 0.29 11.52
N GLU A 44 16.56 -0.12 10.77
CA GLU A 44 16.37 0.23 9.36
C GLU A 44 15.50 1.47 9.15
N ALA A 45 15.07 2.16 10.22
CA ALA A 45 14.27 3.37 10.09
C ALA A 45 15.14 4.57 9.68
N ASP A 46 14.60 5.39 8.77
CA ASP A 46 15.21 6.68 8.46
C ASP A 46 14.93 7.74 9.55
N ALA A 47 15.42 8.95 9.33
CA ALA A 47 15.23 10.06 10.29
C ALA A 47 13.75 10.43 10.50
N GLN A 48 12.87 10.06 9.59
CA GLN A 48 11.43 10.31 9.68
C GLN A 48 10.67 9.14 10.31
N GLY A 49 11.32 7.99 10.53
CA GLY A 49 10.73 6.80 11.13
C GLY A 49 10.23 5.77 10.13
N PHE A 50 10.52 5.94 8.82
CA PHE A 50 10.10 4.98 7.80
C PHE A 50 11.16 3.90 7.61
N ARG A 51 10.71 2.66 7.58
CA ARG A 51 11.58 1.49 7.44
C ARG A 51 12.09 1.35 6.01
N GLN A 52 13.41 1.46 5.85
CA GLN A 52 14.06 1.40 4.54
C GLN A 52 14.05 0.00 3.95
N ASP A 53 14.10 -1.05 4.75
CA ASP A 53 13.93 -2.43 4.30
C ASP A 53 12.57 -2.64 3.63
N VAL A 54 11.50 -2.11 4.22
CA VAL A 54 10.14 -2.17 3.63
C VAL A 54 10.05 -1.32 2.36
N ILE A 55 10.62 -0.11 2.36
CA ILE A 55 10.64 0.77 1.18
C ILE A 55 11.33 0.06 0.00
N ASN A 56 12.44 -0.62 0.25
CA ASN A 56 13.18 -1.33 -0.79
C ASN A 56 12.36 -2.48 -1.39
N LEU A 57 11.64 -3.24 -0.55
CA LEU A 57 10.75 -4.30 -1.03
C LEU A 57 9.59 -3.74 -1.86
N VAL A 58 8.98 -2.63 -1.42
CA VAL A 58 7.91 -1.97 -2.17
C VAL A 58 8.40 -1.46 -3.52
N LYS A 59 9.63 -0.93 -3.58
CA LYS A 59 10.26 -0.54 -4.86
C LYS A 59 10.49 -1.74 -5.78
N GLU A 60 10.95 -2.85 -5.24
CA GLU A 60 11.17 -4.10 -5.99
C GLU A 60 9.85 -4.64 -6.56
N MET A 61 8.75 -4.50 -5.84
CA MET A 61 7.42 -4.86 -6.31
C MET A 61 6.88 -3.95 -7.43
N ASN A 62 7.52 -2.83 -7.72
CA ASN A 62 7.08 -1.84 -8.70
C ASN A 62 5.63 -1.36 -8.48
N VAL A 63 5.27 -1.07 -7.25
CA VAL A 63 3.93 -0.58 -6.91
C VAL A 63 3.67 0.75 -7.60
N THR A 64 2.60 0.81 -8.39
CA THR A 64 2.27 1.95 -9.25
C THR A 64 1.27 2.91 -8.65
N THR A 65 0.47 2.42 -7.70
CA THR A 65 -0.54 3.21 -7.00
C THR A 65 -0.84 2.55 -5.65
N VAL A 66 -1.34 3.32 -4.70
CA VAL A 66 -1.69 2.81 -3.37
C VAL A 66 -3.09 3.29 -3.01
N ARG A 67 -3.94 2.37 -2.61
CA ARG A 67 -5.22 2.66 -1.96
C ARG A 67 -5.02 2.65 -0.45
N TYR A 68 -5.34 3.75 0.19
CA TYR A 68 -5.21 3.98 1.63
C TYR A 68 -6.38 4.87 2.10
N PRO A 69 -6.88 4.84 3.33
CA PRO A 69 -6.34 4.15 4.51
C PRO A 69 -6.88 2.74 4.74
N GLY A 70 -7.61 2.15 3.81
CA GLY A 70 -7.97 0.76 3.90
C GLY A 70 -9.43 0.44 3.64
N GLY A 71 -9.90 -0.66 4.23
CA GLY A 71 -11.24 -1.19 4.14
C GLY A 71 -12.07 -0.87 5.39
N ASN A 72 -12.03 -1.74 6.40
CA ASN A 72 -12.80 -1.55 7.64
C ASN A 72 -12.40 -0.27 8.38
N TYR A 73 -11.12 0.02 8.45
CA TYR A 73 -10.61 1.22 9.10
C TYR A 73 -11.23 2.50 8.52
N VAL A 74 -11.38 2.58 7.19
CA VAL A 74 -11.90 3.79 6.53
C VAL A 74 -13.34 4.10 6.88
N SER A 75 -14.11 3.11 7.32
CA SER A 75 -15.52 3.31 7.68
C SER A 75 -15.72 4.24 8.88
N GLY A 76 -14.75 4.25 9.80
CA GLY A 76 -14.76 5.16 10.96
C GLY A 76 -13.77 6.31 10.87
N PHE A 77 -13.01 6.41 9.78
CA PHE A 77 -11.93 7.39 9.64
C PHE A 77 -12.44 8.74 9.14
N ASN A 78 -12.20 9.79 9.93
CA ASN A 78 -12.39 11.15 9.49
C ASN A 78 -11.07 11.67 8.88
N TRP A 79 -11.05 11.87 7.57
CA TRP A 79 -9.85 12.31 6.85
C TRP A 79 -9.28 13.64 7.37
N ARG A 80 -10.11 14.49 7.97
CA ARG A 80 -9.68 15.78 8.56
C ARG A 80 -8.75 15.57 9.75
N ASP A 81 -8.86 14.44 10.45
CA ASP A 81 -8.00 14.11 11.58
C ASP A 81 -6.56 13.81 11.15
N GLY A 82 -6.35 13.54 9.86
CA GLY A 82 -5.04 13.22 9.28
C GLY A 82 -4.32 14.40 8.62
N ILE A 83 -4.87 15.61 8.65
CA ILE A 83 -4.29 16.80 8.03
C ILE A 83 -3.92 17.86 9.05
N GLY A 84 -3.08 18.83 8.62
CA GLY A 84 -2.58 19.88 9.51
C GLY A 84 -1.38 19.43 10.35
N PRO A 85 -0.88 20.31 11.24
CA PRO A 85 0.22 20.03 12.13
C PRO A 85 -0.05 18.78 12.99
N LYS A 86 0.97 17.94 13.18
CA LYS A 86 0.79 16.67 13.91
C LYS A 86 0.32 16.88 15.36
N GLU A 87 0.83 17.91 16.00
CA GLU A 87 0.52 18.26 17.39
C GLU A 87 -0.94 18.71 17.61
N GLU A 88 -1.60 19.13 16.53
CA GLU A 88 -2.99 19.57 16.57
C GLU A 88 -3.99 18.46 16.20
N ARG A 89 -3.48 17.30 15.74
CA ARG A 89 -4.33 16.20 15.31
C ARG A 89 -4.93 15.46 16.50
N PRO A 90 -6.23 15.12 16.45
CA PRO A 90 -6.84 14.36 17.53
C PRO A 90 -6.27 12.95 17.61
N VAL A 91 -6.14 12.45 18.82
CA VAL A 91 -5.84 11.04 19.09
C VAL A 91 -7.15 10.28 19.13
N ARG A 92 -7.29 9.26 18.30
CA ARG A 92 -8.46 8.40 18.24
C ARG A 92 -8.08 6.98 18.63
N LEU A 93 -9.06 6.26 19.15
CA LEU A 93 -8.96 4.81 19.35
C LEU A 93 -9.43 4.11 18.07
N ASP A 94 -8.74 3.03 17.73
CA ASP A 94 -9.12 2.17 16.60
C ASP A 94 -10.27 1.24 16.98
#